data_c4cc9f2264b1a6e59fac1d7639c81e62
#
_entry.id   c4cc9f2264b1a6e59fac1d7639c81e62
#
_cell.length_a   1.000
_cell.length_b   1.000
_cell.length_c   1.000
_cell.angle_alpha   90.00
_cell.angle_beta   90.00
_cell.angle_gamma   90.00
#
_symmetry.space_group_name_H-M   'P 1'
#
loop_
_entity.id
_entity.type
_entity.pdbx_description
1 polymer ?
#
loop_
_entity_poly.entity_id
_entity_poly.type
_entity_poly.pdbx_seq_one_letter_code
_entity_poly.pdbx_strand_id
1 'polypeptide(L)'
;MTTQNPVYASQAKPWLKYYDQKFIDQTLPALSAFEYVCQRSKNHLNDTALEYYGRKFTYADLIVNVKKTAAALRGAGVKKGDIITVVSIMTPEIIALFYAADMMGATLNLVDPRYSVEGIREYIEEVDSHLLVCLNVVYDRCSQAARRTNVEKVIVLSPADSLPPAMAAGYKLTSPDKNKYASNVIRWKKFMAGGKDQSTAAEPYDPDHACVVVHTGGTTGSPKGVMLTDDCFNGIALQFQAYPKLFHRGQKLMNVMPPFIAYGFACGIHLPLVLGFTVIIIPNLDPAKLGSLVLKHKPEHMFGVPTHYQQLASDPKLRDKDLSFITNYAAGGDSLSRGAEQTVNDFLAAHGARYPIAKGYGMTEVSSAATVAAGLDNKPGSVGIPMVHTVVAAFE
;
A
#
# COMPACT_ATOMS: atom_id res chain seq x y z
N MET A 1 -8.68 -49.59 22.07
CA MET A 1 -7.83 -48.47 21.69
C MET A 1 -8.69 -47.57 20.77
N THR A 2 -9.19 -46.48 21.33
CA THR A 2 -9.96 -45.50 20.57
C THR A 2 -8.96 -44.75 19.67
N THR A 3 -8.98 -45.05 18.40
CA THR A 3 -8.26 -44.24 17.39
C THR A 3 -8.87 -42.82 17.40
N GLN A 4 -8.26 -41.91 18.15
CA GLN A 4 -8.58 -40.50 18.01
C GLN A 4 -8.29 -40.13 16.55
N ASN A 5 -9.29 -39.65 15.82
CA ASN A 5 -9.09 -39.09 14.49
C ASN A 5 -8.01 -38.00 14.59
N PRO A 6 -7.04 -37.94 13.66
CA PRO A 6 -6.00 -36.93 13.69
C PRO A 6 -6.66 -35.55 13.63
N VAL A 7 -6.43 -34.73 14.65
CA VAL A 7 -6.90 -33.34 14.66
C VAL A 7 -6.03 -32.55 13.68
N TYR A 8 -6.59 -32.09 12.60
CA TYR A 8 -5.89 -31.28 11.62
C TYR A 8 -5.36 -29.97 12.25
N ALA A 9 -4.20 -29.51 11.81
CA ALA A 9 -3.61 -28.27 12.29
C ALA A 9 -4.53 -27.06 12.11
N SER A 10 -5.35 -27.03 11.06
CA SER A 10 -6.37 -26.00 10.83
C SER A 10 -7.46 -25.95 11.91
N GLN A 11 -7.72 -27.08 12.58
CA GLN A 11 -8.67 -27.19 13.70
C GLN A 11 -8.00 -26.88 15.04
N ALA A 12 -6.85 -27.51 15.30
CA ALA A 12 -6.09 -27.35 16.53
C ALA A 12 -5.42 -25.97 16.68
N LYS A 13 -5.16 -25.29 15.56
CA LYS A 13 -4.52 -23.96 15.47
C LYS A 13 -3.25 -23.84 16.35
N PRO A 14 -2.27 -24.77 16.24
CA PRO A 14 -1.12 -24.84 17.14
C PRO A 14 -0.21 -23.61 17.09
N TRP A 15 -0.33 -22.76 16.07
CA TRP A 15 0.40 -21.50 15.93
C TRP A 15 -0.09 -20.41 16.90
N LEU A 16 -1.33 -20.51 17.45
CA LEU A 16 -1.87 -19.50 18.37
C LEU A 16 -1.04 -19.38 19.65
N LYS A 17 -0.30 -20.42 20.05
CA LYS A 17 0.63 -20.36 21.19
C LYS A 17 1.76 -19.33 21.07
N TYR A 18 2.02 -18.83 19.85
CA TYR A 18 3.04 -17.80 19.59
C TYR A 18 2.52 -16.37 19.72
N TYR A 19 1.20 -16.20 19.95
CA TYR A 19 0.56 -14.90 20.10
C TYR A 19 0.07 -14.69 21.54
N ASP A 20 0.16 -13.44 22.02
CA ASP A 20 -0.48 -13.08 23.28
C ASP A 20 -2.01 -13.20 23.16
N GLN A 21 -2.67 -13.69 24.21
CA GLN A 21 -4.12 -13.91 24.22
C GLN A 21 -4.92 -12.66 23.84
N LYS A 22 -4.48 -11.47 24.28
CA LYS A 22 -5.12 -10.19 23.95
C LYS A 22 -5.26 -9.92 22.44
N PHE A 23 -4.35 -10.46 21.60
CA PHE A 23 -4.45 -10.30 20.15
C PHE A 23 -5.33 -11.39 19.52
N ILE A 24 -5.42 -12.56 20.14
CA ILE A 24 -6.33 -13.63 19.72
C ILE A 24 -7.78 -13.22 19.98
N ASP A 25 -8.04 -12.52 21.09
CA ASP A 25 -9.37 -12.07 21.49
C ASP A 25 -9.77 -10.72 20.88
N GLN A 26 -8.83 -10.05 20.23
CA GLN A 26 -9.08 -8.74 19.63
C GLN A 26 -10.03 -8.84 18.43
N THR A 27 -11.07 -8.02 18.43
CA THR A 27 -12.05 -7.95 17.33
C THR A 27 -11.67 -6.88 16.33
N LEU A 28 -12.06 -7.10 15.08
CA LEU A 28 -11.91 -6.11 14.03
C LEU A 28 -12.77 -4.88 14.35
N PRO A 29 -12.23 -3.65 14.26
CA PRO A 29 -13.03 -2.46 14.50
C PRO A 29 -14.05 -2.26 13.37
N ALA A 30 -15.30 -1.98 13.70
CA ALA A 30 -16.34 -1.61 12.75
C ALA A 30 -16.15 -0.14 12.31
N LEU A 31 -15.13 0.11 11.49
CA LEU A 31 -14.68 1.43 11.04
C LEU A 31 -14.25 1.34 9.57
N SER A 32 -14.46 2.42 8.81
CA SER A 32 -13.79 2.54 7.52
C SER A 32 -12.27 2.61 7.69
N ALA A 33 -11.52 2.34 6.62
CA ALA A 33 -10.07 2.42 6.65
C ALA A 33 -9.59 3.82 7.06
N PHE A 34 -10.26 4.88 6.57
CA PHE A 34 -9.94 6.25 6.97
C PHE A 34 -10.24 6.53 8.45
N GLU A 35 -11.40 6.10 8.95
CA GLU A 35 -11.76 6.28 10.35
C GLU A 35 -10.79 5.58 11.29
N TYR A 36 -10.31 4.38 10.91
CA TYR A 36 -9.33 3.66 11.72
C TYR A 36 -8.00 4.41 11.82
N VAL A 37 -7.50 4.96 10.73
CA VAL A 37 -6.30 5.84 10.76
C VAL A 37 -6.55 7.07 11.65
N CYS A 38 -7.72 7.74 11.53
CA CYS A 38 -8.09 8.88 12.36
C CYS A 38 -8.13 8.51 13.85
N GLN A 39 -8.79 7.39 14.19
CA GLN A 39 -8.88 6.90 15.57
C GLN A 39 -7.50 6.63 16.18
N ARG A 40 -6.60 5.97 15.41
CA ARG A 40 -5.26 5.61 15.85
C ARG A 40 -4.31 6.81 15.98
N SER A 41 -4.55 7.87 15.23
CA SER A 41 -3.71 9.08 15.23
C SER A 41 -4.26 10.25 16.04
N LYS A 42 -5.45 10.15 16.64
CA LYS A 42 -6.16 11.27 17.29
C LYS A 42 -5.33 12.09 18.30
N ASN A 43 -4.43 11.45 19.03
CA ASN A 43 -3.56 12.08 20.02
C ASN A 43 -2.15 12.39 19.47
N HIS A 44 -1.93 12.21 18.16
CA HIS A 44 -0.63 12.23 17.51
C HIS A 44 -0.67 12.96 16.16
N LEU A 45 -1.53 13.96 16.05
CA LEU A 45 -1.78 14.67 14.80
C LEU A 45 -0.56 15.40 14.24
N ASN A 46 0.39 15.77 15.10
CA ASN A 46 1.62 16.44 14.71
C ASN A 46 2.75 15.48 14.30
N ASP A 47 2.58 14.17 14.52
CA ASP A 47 3.56 13.19 14.04
C ASP A 47 3.59 13.19 12.51
N THR A 48 4.76 12.90 11.93
CA THR A 48 4.87 12.77 10.47
C THR A 48 4.19 11.48 10.01
N ALA A 49 3.20 11.61 9.12
CA ALA A 49 2.53 10.48 8.49
C ALA A 49 3.21 10.06 7.19
N LEU A 50 3.54 11.03 6.32
CA LEU A 50 4.13 10.76 5.01
C LEU A 50 5.40 11.59 4.79
N GLU A 51 6.36 11.01 4.08
CA GLU A 51 7.51 11.72 3.53
C GLU A 51 7.62 11.44 2.03
N TYR A 52 7.67 12.51 1.22
CA TYR A 52 7.77 12.44 -0.23
C TYR A 52 8.87 13.36 -0.74
N TYR A 53 9.98 12.79 -1.19
CA TYR A 53 11.17 13.52 -1.62
C TYR A 53 11.69 14.55 -0.59
N GLY A 54 11.56 14.23 0.70
CA GLY A 54 11.98 15.09 1.82
C GLY A 54 10.90 16.08 2.30
N ARG A 55 9.79 16.25 1.57
CA ARG A 55 8.62 16.96 2.09
C ARG A 55 7.86 16.06 3.05
N LYS A 56 7.60 16.56 4.24
CA LYS A 56 6.86 15.85 5.28
C LYS A 56 5.42 16.34 5.37
N PHE A 57 4.53 15.42 5.61
CA PHE A 57 3.12 15.68 5.90
C PHE A 57 2.79 15.03 7.24
N THR A 58 2.20 15.80 8.14
CA THR A 58 1.72 15.29 9.43
C THR A 58 0.43 14.48 9.26
N TYR A 59 0.02 13.75 10.30
CA TYR A 59 -1.31 13.12 10.32
C TYR A 59 -2.43 14.17 10.18
N ALA A 60 -2.26 15.37 10.77
CA ALA A 60 -3.19 16.47 10.55
C ALA A 60 -3.26 16.88 9.08
N ASP A 61 -2.11 17.02 8.40
CA ASP A 61 -2.06 17.35 6.97
C ASP A 61 -2.72 16.27 6.12
N LEU A 62 -2.47 14.99 6.43
CA LEU A 62 -3.11 13.86 5.74
C LEU A 62 -4.65 13.94 5.87
N ILE A 63 -5.16 14.09 7.09
CA ILE A 63 -6.61 14.17 7.35
C ILE A 63 -7.23 15.36 6.62
N VAL A 64 -6.59 16.53 6.64
CA VAL A 64 -7.06 17.71 5.92
C VAL A 64 -7.07 17.48 4.41
N ASN A 65 -6.01 16.85 3.87
CA ASN A 65 -5.93 16.55 2.45
C ASN A 65 -6.99 15.52 2.01
N VAL A 66 -7.26 14.50 2.82
CA VAL A 66 -8.34 13.53 2.55
C VAL A 66 -9.69 14.23 2.49
N LYS A 67 -10.04 15.05 3.49
CA LYS A 67 -11.32 15.80 3.51
C LYS A 67 -11.45 16.75 2.33
N LYS A 68 -10.37 17.44 1.95
CA LYS A 68 -10.37 18.31 0.75
C LYS A 68 -10.57 17.51 -0.53
N THR A 69 -9.94 16.34 -0.62
CA THR A 69 -10.09 15.46 -1.79
C THR A 69 -11.51 14.91 -1.87
N ALA A 70 -12.13 14.51 -0.74
CA ALA A 70 -13.52 14.07 -0.71
C ALA A 70 -14.48 15.20 -1.16
N ALA A 71 -14.28 16.43 -0.69
CA ALA A 71 -15.05 17.59 -1.14
C ALA A 71 -14.86 17.86 -2.64
N ALA A 72 -13.66 17.69 -3.18
CA ALA A 72 -13.36 17.84 -4.60
C ALA A 72 -14.00 16.73 -5.45
N LEU A 73 -13.99 15.47 -4.97
CA LEU A 73 -14.68 14.35 -5.61
C LEU A 73 -16.19 14.59 -5.68
N ARG A 74 -16.80 15.06 -4.59
CA ARG A 74 -18.23 15.44 -4.57
C ARG A 74 -18.50 16.55 -5.57
N GLY A 75 -17.68 17.59 -5.62
CA GLY A 75 -17.76 18.65 -6.62
C GLY A 75 -17.58 18.18 -8.06
N ALA A 76 -16.88 17.08 -8.27
CA ALA A 76 -16.76 16.41 -9.55
C ALA A 76 -17.96 15.50 -9.88
N GLY A 77 -18.90 15.30 -8.94
CA GLY A 77 -20.13 14.53 -9.14
C GLY A 77 -20.05 13.09 -8.62
N VAL A 78 -18.97 12.70 -7.94
CA VAL A 78 -18.83 11.36 -7.36
C VAL A 78 -19.82 11.15 -6.23
N LYS A 79 -20.46 9.98 -6.22
CA LYS A 79 -21.46 9.53 -5.25
C LYS A 79 -21.06 8.20 -4.63
N LYS A 80 -21.75 7.81 -3.57
CA LYS A 80 -21.67 6.47 -2.99
C LYS A 80 -21.92 5.40 -4.06
N GLY A 81 -21.08 4.39 -4.09
CA GLY A 81 -21.15 3.27 -5.04
C GLY A 81 -20.46 3.52 -6.38
N ASP A 82 -20.01 4.76 -6.67
CA ASP A 82 -19.25 5.02 -7.89
C ASP A 82 -17.87 4.35 -7.83
N ILE A 83 -17.37 3.92 -8.99
CA ILE A 83 -16.01 3.36 -9.12
C ILE A 83 -15.15 4.33 -9.90
N ILE A 84 -13.99 4.66 -9.34
CA ILE A 84 -13.01 5.60 -9.88
C ILE A 84 -11.81 4.82 -10.38
N THR A 85 -11.56 4.79 -11.68
CA THR A 85 -10.34 4.17 -12.22
C THR A 85 -9.14 5.08 -12.01
N VAL A 86 -8.05 4.51 -11.48
CA VAL A 86 -6.82 5.24 -11.13
C VAL A 86 -5.62 4.58 -11.80
N VAL A 87 -4.99 5.29 -12.74
CA VAL A 87 -3.79 4.82 -13.46
C VAL A 87 -2.58 5.62 -12.97
N SER A 88 -1.93 5.14 -11.92
CA SER A 88 -0.91 5.93 -11.21
C SER A 88 0.15 5.07 -10.51
N ILE A 89 1.22 5.75 -10.10
CA ILE A 89 2.19 5.28 -9.10
C ILE A 89 1.81 5.81 -7.72
N MET A 90 2.50 5.33 -6.68
CA MET A 90 2.24 5.81 -5.31
C MET A 90 2.69 7.26 -5.13
N THR A 91 1.76 8.15 -4.78
CA THR A 91 2.01 9.55 -4.43
C THR A 91 1.13 9.96 -3.25
N PRO A 92 1.42 11.07 -2.55
CA PRO A 92 0.55 11.57 -1.48
C PRO A 92 -0.88 11.83 -1.96
N GLU A 93 -1.07 12.24 -3.22
CA GLU A 93 -2.37 12.48 -3.84
C GLU A 93 -3.19 11.20 -3.94
N ILE A 94 -2.56 10.08 -4.33
CA ILE A 94 -3.23 8.78 -4.46
C ILE A 94 -3.62 8.24 -3.08
N ILE A 95 -2.79 8.46 -2.06
CA ILE A 95 -3.13 8.07 -0.67
C ILE A 95 -4.33 8.89 -0.18
N ALA A 96 -4.34 10.20 -0.42
CA ALA A 96 -5.47 11.06 -0.07
C ALA A 96 -6.73 10.69 -0.86
N LEU A 97 -6.59 10.32 -2.14
CA LEU A 97 -7.69 9.89 -2.99
C LEU A 97 -8.32 8.59 -2.50
N PHE A 98 -7.50 7.61 -2.08
CA PHE A 98 -7.99 6.35 -1.54
C PHE A 98 -8.89 6.58 -0.32
N TYR A 99 -8.38 7.27 0.70
CA TYR A 99 -9.16 7.53 1.90
C TYR A 99 -10.35 8.49 1.66
N ALA A 100 -10.26 9.35 0.64
CA ALA A 100 -11.36 10.24 0.28
C ALA A 100 -12.49 9.49 -0.43
N ALA A 101 -12.17 8.55 -1.31
CA ALA A 101 -13.13 7.67 -1.96
C ALA A 101 -13.82 6.76 -0.93
N ASP A 102 -13.02 6.12 -0.05
CA ASP A 102 -13.51 5.35 1.09
C ASP A 102 -14.48 6.15 1.97
N MET A 103 -14.09 7.34 2.39
CA MET A 103 -14.94 8.26 3.17
C MET A 103 -16.28 8.58 2.49
N MET A 104 -16.35 8.50 1.17
CA MET A 104 -17.55 8.78 0.37
C MET A 104 -18.34 7.51 -0.01
N GLY A 105 -17.90 6.33 0.40
CA GLY A 105 -18.48 5.06 -0.04
C GLY A 105 -18.29 4.80 -1.54
N ALA A 106 -17.25 5.37 -2.14
CA ALA A 106 -16.83 5.11 -3.51
C ALA A 106 -15.64 4.15 -3.54
N THR A 107 -15.45 3.42 -4.64
CA THR A 107 -14.42 2.41 -4.80
C THR A 107 -13.32 2.90 -5.73
N LEU A 108 -12.05 2.66 -5.41
CA LEU A 108 -10.95 2.85 -6.36
C LEU A 108 -10.69 1.58 -7.17
N ASN A 109 -10.57 1.70 -8.48
CA ASN A 109 -10.06 0.66 -9.36
C ASN A 109 -8.62 0.99 -9.73
N LEU A 110 -7.65 0.27 -9.14
CA LEU A 110 -6.21 0.58 -9.26
C LEU A 110 -5.58 -0.17 -10.43
N VAL A 111 -5.06 0.58 -11.40
CA VAL A 111 -4.52 0.05 -12.66
C VAL A 111 -3.06 0.43 -12.83
N ASP A 112 -2.24 -0.53 -13.29
CA ASP A 112 -0.82 -0.32 -13.58
C ASP A 112 -0.64 0.66 -14.76
N PRO A 113 0.09 1.77 -14.58
CA PRO A 113 0.31 2.74 -15.64
C PRO A 113 1.16 2.22 -16.83
N ARG A 114 1.70 1.01 -16.72
CA ARG A 114 2.49 0.37 -17.79
C ARG A 114 1.63 -0.38 -18.80
N TYR A 115 0.36 -0.65 -18.49
CA TYR A 115 -0.55 -1.34 -19.43
C TYR A 115 -0.72 -0.57 -20.75
N SER A 116 -1.09 -1.31 -21.79
CA SER A 116 -1.44 -0.77 -23.10
C SER A 116 -2.74 0.05 -23.04
N VAL A 117 -3.05 0.73 -24.15
CA VAL A 117 -4.34 1.45 -24.28
C VAL A 117 -5.50 0.49 -24.13
N GLU A 118 -5.41 -0.70 -24.74
CA GLU A 118 -6.44 -1.75 -24.69
C GLU A 118 -6.60 -2.27 -23.27
N GLY A 119 -5.49 -2.61 -22.59
CA GLY A 119 -5.54 -3.12 -21.22
C GLY A 119 -6.13 -2.10 -20.22
N ILE A 120 -5.77 -0.81 -20.36
CA ILE A 120 -6.39 0.23 -19.51
C ILE A 120 -7.88 0.36 -19.81
N ARG A 121 -8.29 0.24 -21.10
CA ARG A 121 -9.71 0.31 -21.48
C ARG A 121 -10.50 -0.85 -20.89
N GLU A 122 -10.00 -2.09 -21.00
CA GLU A 122 -10.63 -3.27 -20.43
C GLU A 122 -10.92 -3.08 -18.93
N TYR A 123 -9.98 -2.54 -18.16
CA TYR A 123 -10.17 -2.27 -16.73
C TYR A 123 -11.15 -1.13 -16.44
N ILE A 124 -11.28 -0.15 -17.32
CA ILE A 124 -12.31 0.90 -17.21
C ILE A 124 -13.70 0.31 -17.46
N GLU A 125 -13.83 -0.52 -18.51
CA GLU A 125 -15.08 -1.15 -18.93
C GLU A 125 -15.56 -2.22 -17.93
N GLU A 126 -14.62 -3.01 -17.36
CA GLU A 126 -14.92 -4.06 -16.36
C GLU A 126 -15.71 -3.50 -15.16
N VAL A 127 -15.41 -2.29 -14.75
CA VAL A 127 -16.03 -1.65 -13.56
C VAL A 127 -16.99 -0.51 -13.92
N ASP A 128 -17.24 -0.27 -15.20
CA ASP A 128 -18.07 0.82 -15.71
C ASP A 128 -17.73 2.20 -15.10
N SER A 129 -16.46 2.56 -15.11
CA SER A 129 -15.96 3.77 -14.44
C SER A 129 -16.31 5.04 -15.23
N HIS A 130 -16.96 6.01 -14.57
CA HIS A 130 -17.28 7.33 -15.14
C HIS A 130 -16.21 8.40 -14.89
N LEU A 131 -15.29 8.15 -13.96
CA LEU A 131 -14.19 9.04 -13.61
C LEU A 131 -12.86 8.33 -13.72
N LEU A 132 -11.94 8.93 -14.47
CA LEU A 132 -10.57 8.44 -14.61
C LEU A 132 -9.60 9.43 -13.94
N VAL A 133 -8.70 8.92 -13.09
CA VAL A 133 -7.59 9.67 -12.50
C VAL A 133 -6.29 9.11 -13.06
N CYS A 134 -5.43 9.93 -13.64
CA CYS A 134 -4.17 9.44 -14.18
C CYS A 134 -3.02 10.43 -14.02
N LEU A 135 -1.79 9.90 -14.12
CA LEU A 135 -0.59 10.74 -14.20
C LEU A 135 -0.51 11.44 -15.55
N ASN A 136 0.00 12.68 -15.56
CA ASN A 136 0.24 13.43 -16.78
C ASN A 136 1.19 12.73 -17.75
N VAL A 137 2.14 11.96 -17.25
CA VAL A 137 3.13 11.21 -18.06
C VAL A 137 2.52 10.03 -18.83
N VAL A 138 1.33 9.56 -18.46
CA VAL A 138 0.58 8.51 -19.16
C VAL A 138 -0.75 8.99 -19.73
N TYR A 139 -1.01 10.30 -19.69
CA TYR A 139 -2.28 10.88 -20.10
C TYR A 139 -2.69 10.52 -21.53
N ASP A 140 -1.79 10.58 -22.50
CA ASP A 140 -2.12 10.24 -23.89
C ASP A 140 -2.67 8.83 -24.02
N ARG A 141 -2.07 7.87 -23.34
CA ARG A 141 -2.51 6.47 -23.30
C ARG A 141 -3.86 6.34 -22.60
N CYS A 142 -4.02 6.96 -21.44
CA CYS A 142 -5.26 6.98 -20.67
C CYS A 142 -6.40 7.67 -21.45
N SER A 143 -6.11 8.79 -22.12
CA SER A 143 -7.06 9.50 -22.94
C SER A 143 -7.56 8.67 -24.13
N GLN A 144 -6.67 7.89 -24.77
CA GLN A 144 -7.04 6.97 -25.83
C GLN A 144 -7.86 5.78 -25.30
N ALA A 145 -7.51 5.25 -24.13
CA ALA A 145 -8.24 4.18 -23.48
C ALA A 145 -9.66 4.60 -23.10
N ALA A 146 -9.84 5.82 -22.58
CA ALA A 146 -11.14 6.37 -22.20
C ALA A 146 -12.08 6.65 -23.36
N ARG A 147 -11.56 6.73 -24.60
CA ARG A 147 -12.41 6.86 -25.78
C ARG A 147 -13.28 5.60 -25.93
N ARG A 148 -14.57 5.76 -26.16
CA ARG A 148 -15.57 4.70 -26.30
C ARG A 148 -15.88 3.95 -24.99
N THR A 149 -15.54 4.54 -23.86
CA THR A 149 -16.01 4.10 -22.53
C THR A 149 -16.97 5.16 -21.96
N ASN A 150 -17.53 4.88 -20.77
CA ASN A 150 -18.43 5.79 -20.07
C ASN A 150 -17.69 6.88 -19.25
N VAL A 151 -16.37 7.05 -19.44
CA VAL A 151 -15.59 8.08 -18.74
C VAL A 151 -16.01 9.48 -19.16
N GLU A 152 -16.65 10.20 -18.27
CA GLU A 152 -17.12 11.57 -18.48
C GLU A 152 -16.05 12.62 -18.17
N LYS A 153 -15.24 12.37 -17.12
CA LYS A 153 -14.21 13.28 -16.62
C LYS A 153 -12.88 12.58 -16.42
N VAL A 154 -11.81 13.31 -16.68
CA VAL A 154 -10.44 12.85 -16.43
C VAL A 154 -9.75 13.84 -15.50
N ILE A 155 -9.26 13.36 -14.35
CA ILE A 155 -8.43 14.15 -13.44
C ILE A 155 -6.98 13.78 -13.70
N VAL A 156 -6.16 14.79 -13.99
CA VAL A 156 -4.74 14.58 -14.27
C VAL A 156 -3.90 15.15 -13.15
N LEU A 157 -3.10 14.29 -12.52
CA LEU A 157 -2.12 14.66 -11.51
C LEU A 157 -0.69 14.55 -12.05
N SER A 158 0.22 15.25 -11.40
CA SER A 158 1.65 15.20 -11.71
C SER A 158 2.42 14.63 -10.52
N PRO A 159 3.47 13.82 -10.75
CA PRO A 159 4.38 13.43 -9.67
C PRO A 159 4.98 14.64 -8.91
N ALA A 160 4.93 15.83 -9.55
CA ALA A 160 5.44 17.07 -8.97
C ALA A 160 4.44 17.83 -8.07
N ASP A 161 3.18 17.42 -7.99
CA ASP A 161 2.16 18.19 -7.25
C ASP A 161 2.47 18.26 -5.74
N SER A 162 3.09 17.23 -5.17
CA SER A 162 3.55 17.19 -3.77
C SER A 162 5.06 17.32 -3.59
N LEU A 163 5.86 17.56 -4.63
CA LEU A 163 7.30 17.79 -4.48
C LEU A 163 7.59 19.04 -3.64
N PRO A 164 8.75 19.10 -2.96
CA PRO A 164 9.27 20.37 -2.41
C PRO A 164 9.34 21.45 -3.49
N PRO A 165 9.07 22.74 -3.18
CA PRO A 165 8.95 23.80 -4.19
C PRO A 165 10.12 23.90 -5.17
N ALA A 166 11.36 23.80 -4.68
CA ALA A 166 12.56 23.86 -5.53
C ALA A 166 12.62 22.65 -6.49
N MET A 167 12.31 21.45 -6.02
CA MET A 167 12.27 20.25 -6.85
C MET A 167 11.11 20.30 -7.87
N ALA A 168 9.96 20.81 -7.47
CA ALA A 168 8.83 21.00 -8.38
C ALA A 168 9.16 21.98 -9.52
N ALA A 169 9.87 23.06 -9.22
CA ALA A 169 10.35 23.99 -10.23
C ALA A 169 11.37 23.32 -11.18
N GLY A 170 12.34 22.59 -10.64
CA GLY A 170 13.32 21.82 -11.44
C GLY A 170 12.63 20.77 -12.32
N TYR A 171 11.67 20.04 -11.79
CA TYR A 171 10.89 19.04 -12.56
C TYR A 171 10.15 19.67 -13.74
N LYS A 172 9.51 20.83 -13.54
CA LYS A 172 8.82 21.55 -14.62
C LYS A 172 9.76 22.00 -15.74
N LEU A 173 11.01 22.32 -15.42
CA LEU A 173 12.02 22.72 -16.42
C LEU A 173 12.55 21.51 -17.19
N THR A 174 12.82 20.39 -16.50
CA THR A 174 13.43 19.20 -17.11
C THR A 174 12.41 18.27 -17.77
N SER A 175 11.16 18.30 -17.30
CA SER A 175 10.07 17.43 -17.76
C SER A 175 8.78 18.25 -17.92
N PRO A 176 8.76 19.22 -18.86
CA PRO A 176 7.59 20.06 -19.07
C PRO A 176 6.40 19.22 -19.53
N ASP A 177 5.24 19.53 -18.98
CA ASP A 177 3.98 18.91 -19.40
C ASP A 177 3.58 19.47 -20.80
N LYS A 178 3.73 18.62 -21.83
CA LYS A 178 3.44 18.95 -23.23
C LYS A 178 2.06 18.45 -23.69
N ASN A 179 1.26 17.86 -22.79
CA ASN A 179 -0.03 17.28 -23.14
C ASN A 179 -1.02 18.34 -23.63
N LYS A 180 -1.76 17.99 -24.68
CA LYS A 180 -2.94 18.74 -25.12
C LYS A 180 -4.17 18.12 -24.46
N TYR A 181 -4.67 18.78 -23.43
CA TYR A 181 -5.80 18.29 -22.67
C TYR A 181 -7.14 18.56 -23.35
N ALA A 182 -8.02 17.57 -23.35
CA ALA A 182 -9.40 17.69 -23.80
C ALA A 182 -10.22 18.56 -22.83
N SER A 183 -11.42 18.98 -23.24
CA SER A 183 -12.28 19.88 -22.45
C SER A 183 -12.81 19.26 -21.14
N ASN A 184 -12.91 17.92 -21.08
CA ASN A 184 -13.34 17.18 -19.91
C ASN A 184 -12.21 16.88 -18.91
N VAL A 185 -10.99 17.39 -19.15
CA VAL A 185 -9.84 17.19 -18.27
C VAL A 185 -9.72 18.27 -17.22
N ILE A 186 -9.54 17.85 -15.97
CA ILE A 186 -9.32 18.72 -14.83
C ILE A 186 -7.93 18.41 -14.25
N ARG A 187 -7.04 19.39 -14.19
CA ARG A 187 -5.74 19.23 -13.52
C ARG A 187 -5.92 19.15 -12.01
N TRP A 188 -5.12 18.34 -11.33
CA TRP A 188 -5.20 18.09 -9.88
C TRP A 188 -5.34 19.37 -9.05
N LYS A 189 -4.52 20.39 -9.30
CA LYS A 189 -4.59 21.66 -8.58
C LYS A 189 -5.95 22.35 -8.73
N LYS A 190 -6.55 22.32 -9.93
CA LYS A 190 -7.88 22.89 -10.19
C LYS A 190 -8.98 22.03 -9.54
N PHE A 191 -8.83 20.71 -9.61
CA PHE A 191 -9.71 19.76 -8.94
C PHE A 191 -9.76 20.04 -7.43
N MET A 192 -8.59 20.10 -6.76
CA MET A 192 -8.49 20.41 -5.33
C MET A 192 -9.04 21.78 -4.93
N ALA A 193 -8.92 22.78 -5.81
CA ALA A 193 -9.51 24.11 -5.58
C ALA A 193 -11.05 24.10 -5.62
N GLY A 194 -11.66 23.09 -6.23
CA GLY A 194 -13.11 22.85 -6.22
C GLY A 194 -13.64 22.32 -4.89
N GLY A 195 -12.80 21.70 -4.08
CA GLY A 195 -13.16 21.12 -2.76
C GLY A 195 -13.28 22.17 -1.65
N LYS A 196 -14.24 23.08 -1.74
CA LYS A 196 -14.40 24.18 -0.79
C LYS A 196 -15.14 23.77 0.48
N ASP A 197 -16.15 22.92 0.37
CA ASP A 197 -16.96 22.45 1.49
C ASP A 197 -16.39 21.15 2.06
N GLN A 198 -15.68 21.26 3.18
CA GLN A 198 -15.09 20.14 3.90
C GLN A 198 -16.00 19.58 4.99
N SER A 199 -17.22 20.07 5.11
CA SER A 199 -18.22 19.60 6.09
C SER A 199 -18.80 18.23 5.75
N THR A 200 -18.28 17.59 4.71
CA THR A 200 -18.67 16.25 4.25
C THR A 200 -18.54 15.24 5.38
N ALA A 201 -19.67 14.76 5.88
CA ALA A 201 -19.71 13.61 6.76
C ALA A 201 -19.21 12.38 5.97
N ALA A 202 -18.49 11.50 6.65
CA ALA A 202 -18.18 10.18 6.12
C ALA A 202 -19.47 9.36 5.96
N GLU A 203 -19.53 8.51 4.94
CA GLU A 203 -20.58 7.49 4.86
C GLU A 203 -20.42 6.54 6.05
N PRO A 204 -21.52 6.04 6.61
CA PRO A 204 -21.45 5.04 7.66
C PRO A 204 -20.66 3.81 7.20
N TYR A 205 -19.87 3.24 8.12
CA TYR A 205 -19.16 1.99 7.87
C TYR A 205 -20.13 0.89 7.40
N ASP A 206 -19.71 0.18 6.36
CA ASP A 206 -20.43 -0.92 5.75
C ASP A 206 -19.43 -2.07 5.48
N PRO A 207 -19.53 -3.22 6.15
CA PRO A 207 -18.57 -4.33 6.00
C PRO A 207 -18.54 -4.92 4.59
N ASP A 208 -19.60 -4.72 3.80
CA ASP A 208 -19.71 -5.22 2.43
C ASP A 208 -19.22 -4.20 1.38
N HIS A 209 -18.91 -2.96 1.80
CA HIS A 209 -18.36 -1.93 0.90
C HIS A 209 -16.95 -2.27 0.46
N ALA A 210 -16.76 -2.44 -0.84
CA ALA A 210 -15.42 -2.56 -1.44
C ALA A 210 -14.77 -1.18 -1.56
N CYS A 211 -13.73 -0.90 -0.79
CA CYS A 211 -12.99 0.37 -0.90
C CYS A 211 -12.00 0.38 -2.08
N VAL A 212 -11.59 -0.79 -2.57
CA VAL A 212 -10.68 -0.90 -3.73
C VAL A 212 -10.86 -2.17 -4.52
N VAL A 213 -10.65 -2.08 -5.83
CA VAL A 213 -10.44 -3.22 -6.75
C VAL A 213 -8.96 -3.26 -7.13
N VAL A 214 -8.34 -4.43 -6.94
CA VAL A 214 -6.96 -4.71 -7.31
C VAL A 214 -6.92 -5.90 -8.26
N HIS A 215 -6.29 -5.74 -9.42
CA HIS A 215 -6.25 -6.77 -10.44
C HIS A 215 -5.09 -7.75 -10.21
N THR A 216 -5.40 -9.06 -10.26
CA THR A 216 -4.38 -10.11 -10.17
C THR A 216 -3.85 -10.46 -11.56
N GLY A 217 -2.53 -10.62 -11.67
CA GLY A 217 -1.92 -11.24 -12.86
C GLY A 217 -2.26 -12.73 -12.89
N GLY A 218 -3.30 -13.11 -13.63
CA GLY A 218 -3.70 -14.52 -13.77
C GLY A 218 -2.59 -15.32 -14.44
N THR A 219 -2.16 -16.41 -13.82
CA THR A 219 -1.22 -17.39 -14.41
C THR A 219 -1.88 -18.25 -15.48
N THR A 220 -3.23 -18.27 -15.57
CA THR A 220 -4.01 -19.18 -16.41
C THR A 220 -5.24 -18.57 -17.08
N GLY A 221 -5.43 -17.25 -17.06
CA GLY A 221 -6.63 -16.59 -17.62
C GLY A 221 -6.54 -15.07 -17.65
N SER A 222 -7.62 -14.40 -18.01
CA SER A 222 -7.74 -12.94 -17.91
C SER A 222 -7.56 -12.50 -16.45
N PRO A 223 -6.93 -11.34 -16.20
CA PRO A 223 -6.81 -10.77 -14.87
C PRO A 223 -8.20 -10.64 -14.22
N LYS A 224 -8.26 -10.86 -12.89
CA LYS A 224 -9.49 -10.73 -12.12
C LYS A 224 -9.41 -9.53 -11.22
N GLY A 225 -10.46 -8.71 -11.19
CA GLY A 225 -10.62 -7.63 -10.21
C GLY A 225 -11.02 -8.20 -8.85
N VAL A 226 -10.10 -8.15 -7.88
CA VAL A 226 -10.37 -8.56 -6.50
C VAL A 226 -10.88 -7.36 -5.74
N MET A 227 -12.11 -7.44 -5.21
CA MET A 227 -12.71 -6.42 -4.38
C MET A 227 -12.24 -6.59 -2.93
N LEU A 228 -11.64 -5.55 -2.37
CA LEU A 228 -11.17 -5.52 -1.00
C LEU A 228 -11.97 -4.49 -0.20
N THR A 229 -12.50 -4.92 0.94
CA THR A 229 -13.28 -4.07 1.85
C THR A 229 -12.37 -3.36 2.86
N ASP A 230 -12.92 -2.44 3.64
CA ASP A 230 -12.24 -1.82 4.78
C ASP A 230 -11.71 -2.85 5.77
N ASP A 231 -12.49 -3.89 6.02
CA ASP A 231 -12.13 -4.99 6.89
C ASP A 231 -10.89 -5.75 6.42
N CYS A 232 -10.69 -5.84 5.12
CA CYS A 232 -9.49 -6.41 4.54
C CYS A 232 -8.23 -5.63 4.95
N PHE A 233 -8.27 -4.30 4.89
CA PHE A 233 -7.17 -3.42 5.25
C PHE A 233 -6.99 -3.33 6.78
N ASN A 234 -8.07 -3.12 7.50
CA ASN A 234 -8.08 -3.03 8.97
C ASN A 234 -7.62 -4.34 9.59
N GLY A 235 -8.00 -5.49 9.00
CA GLY A 235 -7.60 -6.82 9.41
C GLY A 235 -6.09 -7.02 9.34
N ILE A 236 -5.45 -6.65 8.23
CA ILE A 236 -3.98 -6.68 8.11
C ILE A 236 -3.34 -5.81 9.19
N ALA A 237 -3.82 -4.60 9.40
CA ALA A 237 -3.26 -3.70 10.42
C ALA A 237 -3.44 -4.26 11.84
N LEU A 238 -4.57 -4.90 12.14
CA LEU A 238 -4.83 -5.56 13.42
C LEU A 238 -3.90 -6.76 13.61
N GLN A 239 -3.74 -7.61 12.61
CA GLN A 239 -2.90 -8.80 12.66
C GLN A 239 -1.43 -8.48 12.93
N PHE A 240 -0.88 -7.41 12.31
CA PHE A 240 0.49 -6.98 12.55
C PHE A 240 0.71 -6.37 13.94
N GLN A 241 -0.34 -5.90 14.63
CA GLN A 241 -0.23 -5.49 16.03
C GLN A 241 0.15 -6.66 16.98
N ALA A 242 -0.07 -7.90 16.55
CA ALA A 242 0.36 -9.11 17.28
C ALA A 242 1.89 -9.31 17.33
N TYR A 243 2.66 -8.42 16.71
CA TYR A 243 4.12 -8.43 16.75
C TYR A 243 4.69 -7.17 17.46
N PRO A 244 4.33 -6.92 18.74
CA PRO A 244 4.64 -5.66 19.43
C PRO A 244 6.13 -5.42 19.65
N LYS A 245 6.97 -6.47 19.54
CA LYS A 245 8.44 -6.34 19.64
C LYS A 245 9.08 -5.78 18.37
N LEU A 246 8.35 -5.80 17.24
CA LEU A 246 8.85 -5.34 15.94
C LEU A 246 8.30 -3.96 15.58
N PHE A 247 7.05 -3.66 15.94
CA PHE A 247 6.33 -2.48 15.45
C PHE A 247 5.98 -1.53 16.59
N HIS A 248 6.57 -0.33 16.54
CA HIS A 248 6.36 0.74 17.53
C HIS A 248 6.04 2.05 16.84
N ARG A 249 5.13 2.84 17.40
CA ARG A 249 4.82 4.19 16.91
C ARG A 249 6.09 5.02 16.73
N GLY A 250 6.11 5.84 15.67
CA GLY A 250 7.22 6.75 15.37
C GLY A 250 8.33 6.15 14.50
N GLN A 251 8.28 4.84 14.22
CA GLN A 251 9.19 4.21 13.26
C GLN A 251 8.88 4.64 11.82
N LYS A 252 9.81 4.36 10.92
CA LYS A 252 9.71 4.68 9.50
C LYS A 252 9.60 3.41 8.67
N LEU A 253 8.67 3.42 7.75
CA LEU A 253 8.57 2.39 6.71
C LEU A 253 8.87 3.02 5.36
N MET A 254 9.83 2.46 4.63
CA MET A 254 10.08 2.83 3.23
C MET A 254 9.20 2.00 2.31
N ASN A 255 8.21 2.63 1.70
CA ASN A 255 7.34 1.98 0.73
C ASN A 255 7.91 2.08 -0.68
N VAL A 256 8.29 0.94 -1.22
CA VAL A 256 8.83 0.75 -2.57
C VAL A 256 7.86 -0.01 -3.48
N MET A 257 6.70 -0.42 -2.94
CA MET A 257 5.71 -1.20 -3.66
C MET A 257 4.66 -0.30 -4.32
N PRO A 258 4.18 -0.65 -5.52
CA PRO A 258 3.19 0.16 -6.25
C PRO A 258 1.78 0.08 -5.63
N PRO A 259 0.90 1.08 -5.90
CA PRO A 259 -0.45 1.13 -5.33
C PRO A 259 -1.41 0.08 -5.91
N PHE A 260 -1.17 -0.38 -7.14
CA PHE A 260 -2.02 -1.35 -7.84
C PHE A 260 -1.72 -2.81 -7.47
N ILE A 261 -0.99 -3.03 -6.38
CA ILE A 261 -0.77 -4.34 -5.75
C ILE A 261 -1.26 -4.25 -4.31
N ALA A 262 -2.13 -5.16 -3.85
CA ALA A 262 -2.69 -5.15 -2.49
C ALA A 262 -1.59 -5.05 -1.42
N TYR A 263 -0.48 -5.77 -1.57
CA TYR A 263 0.70 -5.69 -0.71
C TYR A 263 1.24 -4.26 -0.56
N GLY A 264 1.32 -3.51 -1.68
CA GLY A 264 1.83 -2.14 -1.68
C GLY A 264 0.92 -1.15 -0.96
N PHE A 265 -0.40 -1.35 -1.02
CA PHE A 265 -1.34 -0.46 -0.36
C PHE A 265 -1.64 -0.91 1.07
N ALA A 266 -2.00 -2.18 1.30
CA ALA A 266 -2.34 -2.67 2.63
C ALA A 266 -1.15 -2.64 3.59
N CYS A 267 -0.01 -3.26 3.21
CA CYS A 267 1.18 -3.31 4.06
C CYS A 267 2.07 -2.08 3.92
N GLY A 268 2.09 -1.43 2.73
CA GLY A 268 2.97 -0.29 2.48
C GLY A 268 2.41 1.06 2.91
N ILE A 269 1.09 1.21 3.05
CA ILE A 269 0.42 2.47 3.39
C ILE A 269 -0.50 2.33 4.60
N HIS A 270 -1.56 1.52 4.51
CA HIS A 270 -2.58 1.49 5.55
C HIS A 270 -2.04 0.97 6.89
N LEU A 271 -1.41 -0.19 6.87
CA LEU A 271 -0.78 -0.78 8.05
C LEU A 271 0.14 0.20 8.80
N PRO A 272 1.17 0.81 8.17
CA PRO A 272 2.06 1.72 8.88
C PRO A 272 1.35 2.98 9.39
N LEU A 273 0.37 3.52 8.67
CA LEU A 273 -0.40 4.68 9.15
C LEU A 273 -1.23 4.34 10.39
N VAL A 274 -1.87 3.15 10.44
CA VAL A 274 -2.60 2.66 11.63
C VAL A 274 -1.65 2.44 12.81
N LEU A 275 -0.43 1.96 12.56
CA LEU A 275 0.61 1.77 13.59
C LEU A 275 1.26 3.08 14.05
N GLY A 276 1.02 4.20 13.36
CA GLY A 276 1.58 5.51 13.70
C GLY A 276 3.01 5.70 13.22
N PHE A 277 3.34 5.13 12.06
CA PHE A 277 4.66 5.28 11.41
C PHE A 277 4.71 6.50 10.50
N THR A 278 5.94 6.86 10.11
CA THR A 278 6.19 7.69 8.94
C THR A 278 6.37 6.80 7.72
N VAL A 279 5.53 6.97 6.71
CA VAL A 279 5.67 6.27 5.42
C VAL A 279 6.55 7.12 4.49
N ILE A 280 7.72 6.60 4.13
CA ILE A 280 8.60 7.20 3.12
C ILE A 280 8.19 6.63 1.76
N ILE A 281 7.63 7.48 0.91
CA ILE A 281 7.10 7.09 -0.39
C ILE A 281 8.21 7.15 -1.44
N ILE A 282 8.52 6.01 -2.06
CA ILE A 282 9.43 5.90 -3.21
C ILE A 282 8.61 5.48 -4.43
N PRO A 283 8.09 6.42 -5.22
CA PRO A 283 7.08 6.14 -6.24
C PRO A 283 7.62 5.36 -7.44
N ASN A 284 8.90 5.51 -7.72
CA ASN A 284 9.59 4.83 -8.81
C ASN A 284 10.98 4.42 -8.33
N LEU A 285 11.08 3.20 -7.85
CA LEU A 285 12.35 2.66 -7.36
C LEU A 285 13.28 2.33 -8.53
N ASP A 286 14.43 2.98 -8.55
CA ASP A 286 15.60 2.52 -9.29
C ASP A 286 16.38 1.56 -8.38
N PRO A 287 16.43 0.25 -8.68
CA PRO A 287 17.10 -0.72 -7.83
C PRO A 287 18.56 -0.35 -7.50
N ALA A 288 19.28 0.29 -8.44
CA ALA A 288 20.67 0.73 -8.24
C ALA A 288 20.80 1.88 -7.18
N LYS A 289 19.70 2.51 -6.82
CA LYS A 289 19.65 3.57 -5.80
C LYS A 289 19.15 3.10 -4.44
N LEU A 290 18.71 1.84 -4.33
CA LEU A 290 18.06 1.34 -3.12
C LEU A 290 18.96 1.48 -1.89
N GLY A 291 20.23 1.06 -1.96
CA GLY A 291 21.18 1.21 -0.85
C GLY A 291 21.39 2.67 -0.42
N SER A 292 21.49 3.58 -1.40
CA SER A 292 21.60 5.03 -1.11
C SER A 292 20.34 5.59 -0.44
N LEU A 293 19.16 5.11 -0.82
CA LEU A 293 17.89 5.49 -0.19
C LEU A 293 17.80 4.96 1.24
N VAL A 294 18.21 3.70 1.47
CA VAL A 294 18.27 3.09 2.82
C VAL A 294 19.18 3.90 3.73
N LEU A 295 20.39 4.25 3.28
CA LEU A 295 21.33 5.06 4.07
C LEU A 295 20.80 6.48 4.36
N LYS A 296 20.13 7.08 3.36
CA LYS A 296 19.58 8.45 3.49
C LYS A 296 18.44 8.52 4.49
N HIS A 297 17.47 7.60 4.36
CA HIS A 297 16.22 7.67 5.11
C HIS A 297 16.24 6.87 6.41
N LYS A 298 17.16 5.88 6.52
CA LYS A 298 17.29 4.97 7.67
C LYS A 298 15.94 4.41 8.10
N PRO A 299 15.20 3.72 7.20
CA PRO A 299 13.92 3.14 7.55
C PRO A 299 14.12 1.89 8.42
N GLU A 300 13.40 1.79 9.51
CA GLU A 300 13.38 0.59 10.35
C GLU A 300 12.67 -0.56 9.66
N HIS A 301 11.74 -0.25 8.74
CA HIS A 301 10.92 -1.22 8.03
C HIS A 301 10.97 -0.99 6.52
N MET A 302 10.95 -2.09 5.78
CA MET A 302 10.71 -2.11 4.35
C MET A 302 9.97 -3.39 3.98
N PHE A 303 8.89 -3.25 3.22
CA PHE A 303 8.18 -4.36 2.61
C PHE A 303 8.50 -4.38 1.12
N GLY A 304 9.04 -5.49 0.63
CA GLY A 304 9.52 -5.58 -0.74
C GLY A 304 9.52 -7.01 -1.27
N VAL A 305 10.04 -7.17 -2.47
CA VAL A 305 10.24 -8.48 -3.10
C VAL A 305 11.67 -8.99 -2.86
N PRO A 306 11.94 -10.30 -2.96
CA PRO A 306 13.26 -10.88 -2.72
C PRO A 306 14.42 -10.19 -3.43
N THR A 307 14.22 -9.77 -4.68
CA THR A 307 15.23 -9.09 -5.50
C THR A 307 15.69 -7.75 -4.91
N HIS A 308 14.86 -7.04 -4.17
CA HIS A 308 15.26 -5.81 -3.47
C HIS A 308 16.33 -6.09 -2.42
N TYR A 309 16.19 -7.18 -1.67
CA TYR A 309 17.12 -7.54 -0.58
C TYR A 309 18.41 -8.15 -1.11
N GLN A 310 18.35 -8.92 -2.19
CA GLN A 310 19.54 -9.40 -2.90
C GLN A 310 20.36 -8.22 -3.46
N GLN A 311 19.67 -7.20 -3.99
CA GLN A 311 20.31 -5.98 -4.46
C GLN A 311 20.99 -5.22 -3.30
N LEU A 312 20.35 -5.12 -2.13
CA LEU A 312 20.97 -4.51 -0.95
C LEU A 312 22.21 -5.28 -0.49
N ALA A 313 22.12 -6.60 -0.41
CA ALA A 313 23.23 -7.45 0.01
C ALA A 313 24.44 -7.39 -0.93
N SER A 314 24.22 -7.03 -2.20
CA SER A 314 25.27 -6.88 -3.22
C SER A 314 25.72 -5.44 -3.47
N ASP A 315 25.08 -4.43 -2.82
CA ASP A 315 25.42 -3.02 -3.06
C ASP A 315 26.75 -2.63 -2.39
N PRO A 316 27.81 -2.31 -3.17
CA PRO A 316 29.12 -1.96 -2.62
C PRO A 316 29.08 -0.72 -1.72
N LYS A 317 28.07 0.15 -1.86
CA LYS A 317 27.90 1.34 -1.02
C LYS A 317 27.55 0.99 0.43
N LEU A 318 27.06 -0.22 0.68
CA LEU A 318 26.67 -0.69 2.01
C LEU A 318 27.76 -1.49 2.72
N ARG A 319 28.86 -1.86 2.06
CA ARG A 319 29.90 -2.78 2.56
C ARG A 319 30.34 -2.56 4.00
N ASP A 320 30.58 -1.31 4.38
CA ASP A 320 31.11 -0.93 5.72
C ASP A 320 30.13 -0.01 6.46
N LYS A 321 28.82 -0.14 6.19
CA LYS A 321 27.82 0.73 6.79
C LYS A 321 27.11 0.05 7.95
N ASP A 322 26.88 0.81 9.02
CA ASP A 322 26.02 0.38 10.11
C ASP A 322 24.56 0.46 9.68
N LEU A 323 23.88 -0.69 9.71
CA LEU A 323 22.46 -0.86 9.41
C LEU A 323 21.67 -1.32 10.65
N SER A 324 22.18 -1.09 11.85
CA SER A 324 21.55 -1.45 13.13
C SER A 324 20.16 -0.85 13.34
N PHE A 325 19.82 0.20 12.57
CA PHE A 325 18.46 0.77 12.56
C PHE A 325 17.42 -0.17 11.94
N ILE A 326 17.83 -1.16 11.14
CA ILE A 326 16.90 -2.11 10.50
C ILE A 326 16.27 -3.01 11.57
N THR A 327 14.95 -2.89 11.73
CA THR A 327 14.18 -3.72 12.65
C THR A 327 13.47 -4.86 11.92
N ASN A 328 12.80 -4.58 10.79
CA ASN A 328 12.08 -5.61 10.07
C ASN A 328 12.03 -5.29 8.57
N TYR A 329 12.87 -5.98 7.80
CA TYR A 329 12.77 -6.03 6.34
C TYR A 329 12.08 -7.34 5.97
N ALA A 330 11.02 -7.24 5.16
CA ALA A 330 10.16 -8.38 4.87
C ALA A 330 10.03 -8.62 3.35
N ALA A 331 10.35 -9.83 2.93
CA ALA A 331 10.19 -10.30 1.57
C ALA A 331 8.84 -11.00 1.38
N GLY A 332 8.10 -10.59 0.37
CA GLY A 332 6.82 -11.18 -0.05
C GLY A 332 6.61 -11.02 -1.55
N GLY A 333 5.54 -11.60 -2.07
CA GLY A 333 5.13 -11.47 -3.47
C GLY A 333 5.91 -12.33 -4.48
N ASP A 334 7.01 -12.94 -4.06
CA ASP A 334 7.78 -13.89 -4.87
C ASP A 334 8.53 -14.86 -3.98
N SER A 335 9.07 -15.93 -4.56
CA SER A 335 9.82 -16.97 -3.85
C SER A 335 11.23 -16.49 -3.46
N LEU A 336 11.62 -16.71 -2.21
CA LEU A 336 12.98 -16.50 -1.71
C LEU A 336 13.66 -17.85 -1.50
N SER A 337 14.64 -18.19 -2.35
CA SER A 337 15.40 -19.43 -2.22
C SER A 337 16.21 -19.43 -0.93
N ARG A 338 16.49 -20.63 -0.36
CA ARG A 338 17.29 -20.76 0.87
C ARG A 338 18.67 -20.13 0.76
N GLY A 339 19.33 -20.26 -0.41
CA GLY A 339 20.63 -19.65 -0.64
C GLY A 339 20.57 -18.12 -0.64
N ALA A 340 19.57 -17.54 -1.30
CA ALA A 340 19.34 -16.09 -1.29
C ALA A 340 18.96 -15.59 0.12
N GLU A 341 18.12 -16.32 0.85
CA GLU A 341 17.79 -16.03 2.25
C GLU A 341 19.04 -15.98 3.13
N GLN A 342 19.90 -17.00 3.01
CA GLN A 342 21.15 -17.04 3.78
C GLN A 342 22.05 -15.85 3.46
N THR A 343 22.26 -15.55 2.17
CA THR A 343 23.08 -14.40 1.75
C THR A 343 22.57 -13.08 2.33
N VAL A 344 21.25 -12.86 2.30
CA VAL A 344 20.64 -11.65 2.86
C VAL A 344 20.77 -11.61 4.39
N ASN A 345 20.59 -12.75 5.07
CA ASN A 345 20.71 -12.83 6.52
C ASN A 345 22.15 -12.60 7.00
N ASP A 346 23.15 -13.18 6.31
CA ASP A 346 24.56 -12.95 6.59
C ASP A 346 24.93 -11.46 6.42
N PHE A 347 24.42 -10.83 5.36
CA PHE A 347 24.57 -9.40 5.14
C PHE A 347 23.95 -8.58 6.28
N LEU A 348 22.69 -8.83 6.64
CA LEU A 348 21.99 -8.11 7.70
C LEU A 348 22.71 -8.24 9.04
N ALA A 349 23.13 -9.47 9.40
CA ALA A 349 23.86 -9.73 10.63
C ALA A 349 25.23 -9.03 10.67
N ALA A 350 25.98 -9.08 9.57
CA ALA A 350 27.29 -8.43 9.45
C ALA A 350 27.21 -6.89 9.59
N HIS A 351 26.05 -6.30 9.32
CA HIS A 351 25.81 -4.85 9.36
C HIS A 351 25.01 -4.40 10.60
N GLY A 352 24.84 -5.28 11.59
CA GLY A 352 24.23 -4.94 12.89
C GLY A 352 22.70 -4.98 12.92
N ALA A 353 22.03 -5.45 11.89
CA ALA A 353 20.58 -5.63 11.93
C ALA A 353 20.20 -6.68 12.99
N ARG A 354 19.16 -6.37 13.77
CA ARG A 354 18.77 -7.18 14.93
C ARG A 354 18.13 -8.51 14.54
N TYR A 355 17.39 -8.54 13.44
CA TYR A 355 16.59 -9.69 13.02
C TYR A 355 16.97 -10.11 11.60
N PRO A 356 16.86 -11.42 11.29
CA PRO A 356 16.94 -11.90 9.92
C PRO A 356 15.81 -11.34 9.07
N ILE A 357 15.91 -11.50 7.74
CA ILE A 357 14.84 -11.09 6.85
C ILE A 357 13.54 -11.82 7.19
N ALA A 358 12.47 -11.05 7.39
CA ALA A 358 11.14 -11.61 7.52
C ALA A 358 10.64 -12.10 6.16
N LYS A 359 9.73 -13.07 6.18
CA LYS A 359 9.11 -13.64 4.98
C LYS A 359 7.61 -13.72 5.18
N GLY A 360 6.84 -13.50 4.13
CA GLY A 360 5.41 -13.65 4.15
C GLY A 360 4.91 -14.35 2.89
N TYR A 361 3.92 -15.20 3.06
CA TYR A 361 3.09 -15.70 1.97
C TYR A 361 1.73 -15.01 2.04
N GLY A 362 1.24 -14.63 0.88
CA GLY A 362 -0.06 -14.00 0.74
C GLY A 362 -0.50 -13.91 -0.71
N MET A 363 -1.67 -13.39 -0.91
CA MET A 363 -2.29 -13.17 -2.20
C MET A 363 -3.25 -11.99 -2.12
N THR A 364 -3.66 -11.46 -3.26
CA THR A 364 -4.58 -10.32 -3.30
C THR A 364 -5.90 -10.65 -2.59
N GLU A 365 -6.41 -11.86 -2.76
CA GLU A 365 -7.69 -12.35 -2.21
C GLU A 365 -7.72 -12.44 -0.67
N VAL A 366 -6.56 -12.35 -0.01
CA VAL A 366 -6.44 -12.22 1.46
C VAL A 366 -5.84 -10.87 1.86
N SER A 367 -5.98 -9.88 1.01
CA SER A 367 -5.53 -8.48 1.18
C SER A 367 -4.02 -8.28 1.22
N SER A 368 -3.21 -9.31 1.37
CA SER A 368 -1.76 -9.27 1.35
C SER A 368 -1.15 -10.51 2.01
N ALA A 369 -1.03 -10.55 3.35
CA ALA A 369 -0.31 -11.60 4.09
C ALA A 369 -1.29 -12.57 4.77
N ALA A 370 -1.07 -13.87 4.59
CA ALA A 370 -1.76 -14.93 5.32
C ALA A 370 -0.85 -15.60 6.35
N THR A 371 0.45 -15.71 6.03
CA THR A 371 1.48 -16.23 6.95
C THR A 371 2.67 -15.29 7.00
N VAL A 372 3.33 -15.23 8.15
CA VAL A 372 4.53 -14.40 8.34
C VAL A 372 5.55 -15.15 9.20
N ALA A 373 6.81 -15.15 8.75
CA ALA A 373 7.97 -15.52 9.56
C ALA A 373 8.74 -14.23 9.86
N ALA A 374 8.71 -13.79 11.12
CA ALA A 374 9.36 -12.56 11.55
C ALA A 374 10.00 -12.73 12.93
N GLY A 375 11.04 -11.92 13.21
CA GLY A 375 11.79 -12.01 14.47
C GLY A 375 12.83 -13.14 14.51
N LEU A 376 13.30 -13.48 15.70
CA LEU A 376 14.41 -14.42 15.90
C LEU A 376 14.05 -15.89 15.61
N ASP A 377 12.77 -16.26 15.76
CA ASP A 377 12.29 -17.63 15.57
C ASP A 377 11.93 -17.96 14.10
N ASN A 378 12.52 -17.21 13.18
CA ASN A 378 12.28 -17.36 11.75
C ASN A 378 12.94 -18.65 11.21
N LYS A 379 12.12 -19.65 10.87
CA LYS A 379 12.61 -20.93 10.32
C LYS A 379 13.07 -20.74 8.87
N PRO A 380 14.35 -21.06 8.53
CA PRO A 380 14.87 -20.98 7.18
C PRO A 380 14.05 -21.78 6.16
N GLY A 381 13.75 -21.18 5.00
CA GLY A 381 12.96 -21.80 3.93
C GLY A 381 11.45 -21.90 4.22
N SER A 382 10.96 -21.36 5.35
CA SER A 382 9.54 -21.29 5.67
C SER A 382 9.00 -19.86 5.42
N VAL A 383 7.76 -19.73 5.02
CA VAL A 383 7.01 -18.47 4.95
C VAL A 383 6.27 -18.15 6.26
N GLY A 384 6.61 -18.88 7.32
CA GLY A 384 6.13 -18.62 8.67
C GLY A 384 4.87 -19.38 9.09
N ILE A 385 4.20 -18.81 10.05
CA ILE A 385 2.97 -19.34 10.65
C ILE A 385 1.77 -18.48 10.20
N PRO A 386 0.55 -19.06 10.21
CA PRO A 386 -0.66 -18.26 9.98
C PRO A 386 -0.75 -17.08 10.94
N MET A 387 -1.12 -15.93 10.40
CA MET A 387 -1.35 -14.75 11.22
C MET A 387 -2.54 -14.97 12.17
N VAL A 388 -2.61 -14.17 13.23
CA VAL A 388 -3.77 -14.21 14.14
C VAL A 388 -5.05 -14.00 13.32
N HIS A 389 -6.11 -14.72 13.64
CA HIS A 389 -7.38 -14.79 12.89
C HIS A 389 -7.30 -15.41 11.47
N THR A 390 -6.15 -15.97 11.08
CA THR A 390 -6.00 -16.69 9.81
C THR A 390 -5.89 -18.19 10.05
N VAL A 391 -6.58 -18.97 9.22
CA VAL A 391 -6.50 -20.43 9.19
C VAL A 391 -5.98 -20.87 7.84
N VAL A 392 -4.97 -21.72 7.85
CA VAL A 392 -4.39 -22.31 6.63
C VAL A 392 -4.53 -23.82 6.70
N ALA A 393 -4.97 -24.45 5.63
CA ALA A 393 -5.06 -25.90 5.49
C ALA A 393 -4.50 -26.32 4.13
N ALA A 394 -3.88 -27.50 4.08
CA ALA A 394 -3.53 -28.16 2.83
C ALA A 394 -4.60 -29.22 2.54
N PHE A 395 -4.98 -29.30 1.28
CA PHE A 395 -5.91 -30.33 0.76
C PHE A 395 -5.17 -31.16 -0.30
N GLU A 396 -5.47 -32.46 -0.35
CA GLU A 396 -4.98 -33.36 -1.39
C GLU A 396 -5.74 -33.15 -2.71
#